data_39f585e0fd82c397930c3a0f50284306
#
_entry.id   39f585e0fd82c397930c3a0f50284306
#
_cell.length_a   1.000
_cell.length_b   1.000
_cell.length_c   1.000
_cell.angle_alpha   90.00
_cell.angle_beta   90.00
_cell.angle_gamma   90.00
#
_symmetry.space_group_name_H-M   'P 1'
#
loop_
_entity.id
_entity.type
_entity.pdbx_description
1 polymer ?
#
loop_
_entity_poly.entity_id
_entity_poly.type
_entity_poly.pdbx_seq_one_letter_code
_entity_poly.pdbx_strand_id
1 'polypeptide(L)'
;MNIYLEIPDVDKHFPFRSLLCGGDTLCYPHWHKEIEIIYVTKGSLNLGINDTPIHMEQGEVQFINGGDVHYFLASPESERVVIQFDLNLFQEVAALSGNDYSLREVFTLMEHSSSKWPKATAVKIKGLIESIYEEDVQRRDGYAYLIKARLFELLTVILREVPKSALNKQPKFSEDTLNQSRETLERLERIFIYVEQHYQEAITLNEVASYMGFSPYYFTKLFKKNTGMTFIAFLNEYRLNKAKWILINEDLPMSAVAEAAGFGSVKTFHHFFKDATGISPLKYHKTIFGNNTARMQEERRPRALYDRDIKTGTSGG
;
A
#
# COMPACT_ATOMS: atom_id res chain seq x y z
N MET A 1 9.78 -18.11 -6.24
CA MET A 1 9.79 -16.82 -5.54
C MET A 1 8.52 -16.73 -4.69
N ASN A 2 8.62 -16.43 -3.40
CA ASN A 2 7.42 -16.32 -2.58
C ASN A 2 6.78 -14.95 -2.83
N ILE A 3 5.62 -14.94 -3.45
CA ILE A 3 4.78 -13.75 -3.62
C ILE A 3 3.96 -13.61 -2.34
N TYR A 4 3.99 -12.44 -1.70
CA TYR A 4 3.22 -12.21 -0.47
C TYR A 4 2.13 -11.17 -0.68
N LEU A 5 1.09 -11.22 0.14
CA LEU A 5 0.10 -10.17 0.24
C LEU A 5 0.64 -9.08 1.17
N GLU A 6 0.78 -7.88 0.66
CA GLU A 6 0.95 -6.70 1.48
C GLU A 6 -0.44 -6.23 1.97
N ILE A 7 -0.53 -5.89 3.24
CA ILE A 7 -1.69 -5.20 3.78
C ILE A 7 -1.21 -3.80 4.14
N PRO A 8 -1.53 -2.80 3.30
CA PRO A 8 -1.18 -1.44 3.58
C PRO A 8 -1.76 -1.00 4.91
N ASP A 9 -0.93 -0.38 5.76
CA ASP A 9 -1.39 0.26 6.99
C ASP A 9 -2.10 1.56 6.64
N VAL A 10 -3.41 1.48 6.50
CA VAL A 10 -4.29 2.60 6.16
C VAL A 10 -5.41 2.73 7.19
N ASP A 11 -5.86 3.94 7.45
CA ASP A 11 -7.02 4.20 8.28
C ASP A 11 -8.27 3.56 7.65
N LYS A 12 -9.07 2.83 8.45
CA LYS A 12 -10.29 2.17 7.97
C LYS A 12 -11.36 3.14 7.45
N HIS A 13 -11.39 4.36 7.99
CA HIS A 13 -12.34 5.40 7.60
C HIS A 13 -11.83 6.25 6.43
N PHE A 14 -10.52 6.25 6.22
CA PHE A 14 -9.86 6.92 5.11
C PHE A 14 -8.74 6.03 4.54
N PRO A 15 -9.08 5.01 3.75
CA PRO A 15 -8.14 4.02 3.24
C PRO A 15 -7.23 4.61 2.15
N PHE A 16 -6.31 5.44 2.59
CA PHE A 16 -5.32 6.17 1.81
C PHE A 16 -3.99 6.22 2.56
N ARG A 17 -2.88 6.13 1.85
CA ARG A 17 -1.56 6.49 2.36
C ARG A 17 -0.67 7.04 1.25
N SER A 18 0.28 7.88 1.62
CA SER A 18 1.39 8.26 0.75
C SER A 18 2.73 8.07 1.46
N LEU A 19 3.75 7.71 0.70
CA LEU A 19 5.09 7.42 1.21
C LEU A 19 6.14 8.04 0.28
N LEU A 20 7.23 8.56 0.87
CA LEU A 20 8.45 8.86 0.14
C LEU A 20 9.45 7.72 0.37
N CYS A 21 9.82 7.02 -0.68
CA CYS A 21 10.70 5.86 -0.62
C CYS A 21 12.01 6.14 -1.34
N GLY A 22 13.14 5.84 -0.68
CA GLY A 22 14.46 5.84 -1.30
C GLY A 22 14.69 4.59 -2.14
N GLY A 23 15.61 4.68 -3.09
CA GLY A 23 15.90 3.58 -4.02
C GLY A 23 16.74 2.44 -3.45
N ASP A 24 17.26 2.57 -2.24
CA ASP A 24 18.05 1.50 -1.60
C ASP A 24 17.18 0.35 -1.06
N THR A 25 15.87 0.54 -1.03
CA THR A 25 14.92 -0.44 -0.50
C THR A 25 14.50 -1.41 -1.59
N LEU A 26 14.86 -2.68 -1.43
CA LEU A 26 14.29 -3.80 -2.18
C LEU A 26 12.88 -4.06 -1.68
N CYS A 27 11.92 -4.16 -2.58
CA CYS A 27 10.59 -4.65 -2.27
C CYS A 27 10.37 -5.96 -3.02
N TYR A 28 10.16 -7.05 -2.26
CA TYR A 28 9.94 -8.36 -2.83
C TYR A 28 8.59 -8.44 -3.56
N PRO A 29 8.40 -9.39 -4.49
CA PRO A 29 7.15 -9.60 -5.18
C PRO A 29 5.98 -9.73 -4.22
N HIS A 30 5.03 -8.81 -4.32
CA HIS A 30 3.84 -8.72 -3.49
C HIS A 30 2.66 -8.20 -4.30
N TRP A 31 1.50 -8.23 -3.69
CA TRP A 31 0.28 -7.65 -4.24
C TRP A 31 -0.62 -7.16 -3.09
N HIS A 32 -1.50 -6.23 -3.39
CA HIS A 32 -2.52 -5.70 -2.48
C HIS A 32 -3.77 -5.32 -3.26
N LYS A 33 -4.86 -4.98 -2.57
CA LYS A 33 -6.16 -4.65 -3.20
C LYS A 33 -6.25 -3.19 -3.69
N GLU A 34 -5.45 -2.31 -3.11
CA GLU A 34 -5.44 -0.89 -3.38
C GLU A 34 -4.90 -0.59 -4.78
N ILE A 35 -5.32 0.53 -5.37
CA ILE A 35 -4.62 1.14 -6.50
C ILE A 35 -3.34 1.75 -5.96
N GLU A 36 -2.23 1.51 -6.66
CA GLU A 36 -0.95 2.14 -6.33
C GLU A 36 -0.49 3.06 -7.45
N ILE A 37 0.03 4.22 -7.08
CA ILE A 37 0.64 5.19 -8.00
C ILE A 37 2.10 5.34 -7.59
N ILE A 38 3.00 5.12 -8.54
CA ILE A 38 4.42 5.35 -8.40
C ILE A 38 4.80 6.60 -9.18
N TYR A 39 5.43 7.56 -8.54
CA TYR A 39 5.98 8.75 -9.17
C TYR A 39 7.46 8.88 -8.82
N VAL A 40 8.34 8.84 -9.83
CA VAL A 40 9.80 8.98 -9.65
C VAL A 40 10.15 10.46 -9.52
N THR A 41 10.54 10.86 -8.31
CA THR A 41 10.92 12.26 -8.01
C THR A 41 12.39 12.54 -8.32
N LYS A 42 13.25 11.51 -8.23
CA LYS A 42 14.68 11.63 -8.47
C LYS A 42 15.24 10.33 -9.05
N GLY A 43 16.20 10.46 -9.99
CA GLY A 43 16.91 9.31 -10.58
C GLY A 43 16.02 8.44 -11.46
N SER A 44 16.26 7.13 -11.45
CA SER A 44 15.47 6.15 -12.18
C SER A 44 15.07 4.98 -11.28
N LEU A 45 14.03 4.25 -11.66
CA LEU A 45 13.48 3.14 -10.90
C LEU A 45 13.30 1.92 -11.80
N ASN A 46 13.74 0.76 -11.30
CA ASN A 46 13.46 -0.53 -11.91
C ASN A 46 12.43 -1.29 -11.07
N LEU A 47 11.34 -1.70 -11.69
CA LEU A 47 10.28 -2.50 -11.06
C LEU A 47 9.79 -3.58 -12.01
N GLY A 48 9.06 -4.54 -11.48
CA GLY A 48 8.34 -5.54 -12.27
C GLY A 48 6.87 -5.53 -11.90
N ILE A 49 6.01 -5.67 -12.91
CA ILE A 49 4.55 -5.81 -12.74
C ILE A 49 4.13 -7.03 -13.55
N ASN A 50 3.53 -8.05 -12.90
CA ASN A 50 3.06 -9.29 -13.53
C ASN A 50 4.11 -9.89 -14.47
N ASP A 51 5.32 -10.11 -13.98
CA ASP A 51 6.49 -10.63 -14.70
C ASP A 51 7.03 -9.74 -15.85
N THR A 52 6.49 -8.53 -16.01
CA THR A 52 6.99 -7.56 -17.00
C THR A 52 7.94 -6.57 -16.32
N PRO A 53 9.23 -6.54 -16.69
CA PRO A 53 10.16 -5.56 -16.18
C PRO A 53 9.83 -4.16 -16.76
N ILE A 54 9.87 -3.16 -15.89
CA ILE A 54 9.60 -1.76 -16.23
C ILE A 54 10.77 -0.92 -15.72
N HIS A 55 11.24 -0.04 -16.58
CA HIS A 55 12.18 1.01 -16.22
C HIS A 55 11.48 2.36 -16.29
N MET A 56 11.64 3.17 -15.26
CA MET A 56 11.05 4.49 -15.15
C MET A 56 12.15 5.53 -14.93
N GLU A 57 12.04 6.65 -15.63
CA GLU A 57 12.90 7.81 -15.47
C GLU A 57 12.29 8.85 -14.54
N GLN A 58 13.11 9.79 -14.09
CA GLN A 58 12.65 10.91 -13.28
C GLN A 58 11.49 11.66 -13.95
N GLY A 59 10.45 11.93 -13.20
CA GLY A 59 9.24 12.61 -13.67
C GLY A 59 8.19 11.69 -14.25
N GLU A 60 8.46 10.40 -14.38
CA GLU A 60 7.46 9.42 -14.86
C GLU A 60 6.56 8.92 -13.74
N VAL A 61 5.34 8.56 -14.15
CA VAL A 61 4.29 8.02 -13.29
C VAL A 61 3.87 6.65 -13.83
N GLN A 62 3.69 5.69 -12.93
CA GLN A 62 3.17 4.37 -13.22
C GLN A 62 2.00 4.06 -12.28
N PHE A 63 0.89 3.59 -12.82
CA PHE A 63 -0.22 3.03 -12.06
C PHE A 63 -0.09 1.52 -11.98
N ILE A 64 -0.44 0.96 -10.81
CA ILE A 64 -0.49 -0.48 -10.55
C ILE A 64 -1.91 -0.78 -10.04
N ASN A 65 -2.58 -1.75 -10.66
CA ASN A 65 -3.93 -2.13 -10.25
C ASN A 65 -3.91 -2.97 -8.98
N GLY A 66 -4.98 -2.89 -8.22
CA GLY A 66 -5.21 -3.83 -7.14
C GLY A 66 -5.24 -5.28 -7.65
N GLY A 67 -4.41 -6.13 -7.05
CA GLY A 67 -4.22 -7.52 -7.42
C GLY A 67 -3.06 -7.78 -8.39
N ASP A 68 -2.45 -6.77 -8.98
CA ASP A 68 -1.23 -6.94 -9.78
C ASP A 68 -0.04 -7.25 -8.89
N VAL A 69 0.67 -8.34 -9.20
CA VAL A 69 1.93 -8.67 -8.52
C VAL A 69 3.01 -7.72 -8.97
N HIS A 70 3.66 -7.06 -8.01
CA HIS A 70 4.72 -6.13 -8.34
C HIS A 70 5.87 -6.18 -7.33
N TYR A 71 7.03 -5.68 -7.74
CA TYR A 71 8.25 -5.63 -6.93
C TYR A 71 9.13 -4.47 -7.37
N PHE A 72 9.97 -3.96 -6.46
CA PHE A 72 10.93 -2.93 -6.76
C PHE A 72 12.36 -3.45 -6.59
N LEU A 73 13.18 -3.22 -7.59
CA LEU A 73 14.61 -3.51 -7.52
C LEU A 73 15.35 -2.32 -6.86
N ALA A 74 16.48 -2.61 -6.25
CA ALA A 74 17.35 -1.56 -5.75
C ALA A 74 17.75 -0.63 -6.88
N SER A 75 17.51 0.65 -6.68
CA SER A 75 17.84 1.74 -7.63
C SER A 75 18.50 2.85 -6.81
N PRO A 76 19.80 2.68 -6.44
CA PRO A 76 20.52 3.62 -5.59
C PRO A 76 20.40 5.07 -6.11
N GLU A 77 20.36 6.03 -5.19
CA GLU A 77 20.20 7.46 -5.47
C GLU A 77 18.86 7.87 -6.09
N SER A 78 17.94 6.94 -6.29
CA SER A 78 16.58 7.26 -6.72
C SER A 78 15.67 7.58 -5.54
N GLU A 79 14.58 8.30 -5.83
CA GLU A 79 13.53 8.62 -4.87
C GLU A 79 12.18 8.58 -5.58
N ARG A 80 11.16 8.07 -4.90
CA ARG A 80 9.80 7.96 -5.45
C ARG A 80 8.75 8.26 -4.41
N VAL A 81 7.69 8.90 -4.83
CA VAL A 81 6.42 8.97 -4.10
C VAL A 81 5.59 7.76 -4.47
N VAL A 82 5.06 7.08 -3.45
CA VAL A 82 4.11 5.97 -3.57
C VAL A 82 2.80 6.43 -2.95
N ILE A 83 1.71 6.36 -3.70
CA ILE A 83 0.35 6.64 -3.21
C ILE A 83 -0.46 5.36 -3.34
N GLN A 84 -1.13 4.96 -2.26
CA GLN A 84 -2.04 3.82 -2.26
C GLN A 84 -3.40 4.24 -1.73
N PHE A 85 -4.47 3.81 -2.40
CA PHE A 85 -5.84 4.09 -1.98
C PHE A 85 -6.81 2.97 -2.40
N ASP A 86 -7.80 2.75 -1.56
CA ASP A 86 -8.89 1.82 -1.85
C ASP A 86 -9.97 2.53 -2.70
N LEU A 87 -10.49 1.84 -3.71
CA LEU A 87 -11.58 2.35 -4.55
C LEU A 87 -12.88 2.59 -3.78
N ASN A 88 -13.00 2.01 -2.58
CA ASN A 88 -14.10 2.28 -1.66
C ASN A 88 -14.21 3.75 -1.24
N LEU A 89 -13.12 4.53 -1.34
CA LEU A 89 -13.16 6.00 -1.15
C LEU A 89 -14.16 6.72 -2.06
N PHE A 90 -14.55 6.09 -3.16
CA PHE A 90 -15.43 6.68 -4.19
C PHE A 90 -16.84 6.09 -4.21
N GLN A 91 -17.22 5.21 -3.27
CA GLN A 91 -18.52 4.51 -3.29
C GLN A 91 -19.73 5.44 -3.35
N GLU A 92 -19.69 6.57 -2.66
CA GLU A 92 -20.78 7.54 -2.64
C GLU A 92 -21.08 8.15 -4.01
N VAL A 93 -20.10 8.20 -4.90
CA VAL A 93 -20.19 8.85 -6.20
C VAL A 93 -20.31 7.85 -7.34
N ALA A 94 -19.94 6.60 -7.12
CA ALA A 94 -20.10 5.53 -8.11
C ALA A 94 -21.57 5.39 -8.57
N ALA A 95 -22.52 5.68 -7.67
CA ALA A 95 -23.95 5.71 -7.97
C ALA A 95 -24.39 6.91 -8.82
N LEU A 96 -23.58 7.98 -8.92
CA LEU A 96 -23.90 9.20 -9.66
C LEU A 96 -23.32 9.21 -11.08
N SER A 97 -22.32 8.38 -11.35
CA SER A 97 -21.73 8.27 -12.68
C SER A 97 -22.62 7.34 -13.52
N GLY A 98 -23.41 7.92 -14.42
CA GLY A 98 -24.13 7.18 -15.47
C GLY A 98 -23.19 6.53 -16.50
N ASN A 99 -21.98 6.16 -16.11
CA ASN A 99 -21.00 5.49 -16.94
C ASN A 99 -21.19 3.98 -16.86
N ASP A 100 -21.14 3.32 -18.00
CA ASP A 100 -21.24 1.86 -18.14
C ASP A 100 -20.05 1.09 -17.53
N TYR A 101 -19.02 1.79 -17.02
CA TYR A 101 -17.81 1.21 -16.46
C TYR A 101 -17.70 1.42 -14.96
N SER A 102 -17.38 0.35 -14.24
CA SER A 102 -16.96 0.46 -12.84
C SER A 102 -15.61 1.17 -12.74
N LEU A 103 -15.30 1.80 -11.58
CA LEU A 103 -13.99 2.44 -11.39
C LEU A 103 -12.81 1.47 -11.56
N ARG A 104 -12.99 0.21 -11.17
CA ARG A 104 -12.00 -0.85 -11.40
C ARG A 104 -11.73 -1.07 -12.89
N GLU A 105 -12.77 -1.07 -13.71
CA GLU A 105 -12.61 -1.18 -15.18
C GLU A 105 -11.90 0.03 -15.77
N VAL A 106 -12.14 1.23 -15.24
CA VAL A 106 -11.43 2.44 -15.67
C VAL A 106 -9.92 2.27 -15.47
N PHE A 107 -9.50 1.87 -14.26
CA PHE A 107 -8.08 1.63 -13.97
C PHE A 107 -7.51 0.45 -14.78
N THR A 108 -8.28 -0.59 -15.04
CA THR A 108 -7.84 -1.72 -15.86
C THR A 108 -7.64 -1.36 -17.33
N LEU A 109 -8.49 -0.49 -17.88
CA LEU A 109 -8.51 -0.16 -19.30
C LEU A 109 -7.61 1.02 -19.67
N MET A 110 -7.20 1.85 -18.72
CA MET A 110 -6.34 2.99 -19.00
C MET A 110 -4.90 2.56 -19.33
N GLU A 111 -4.19 3.42 -20.04
CA GLU A 111 -2.74 3.27 -20.18
C GLU A 111 -2.05 3.64 -18.86
N HIS A 112 -1.31 2.70 -18.27
CA HIS A 112 -0.76 2.84 -16.91
C HIS A 112 0.53 3.67 -16.83
N SER A 113 1.28 3.76 -17.92
CA SER A 113 2.55 4.48 -17.94
C SER A 113 2.40 5.88 -18.53
N SER A 114 2.89 6.88 -17.79
CA SER A 114 2.89 8.27 -18.24
C SER A 114 3.76 8.53 -19.47
N SER A 115 4.71 7.63 -19.78
CA SER A 115 5.52 7.71 -21.01
C SER A 115 4.67 7.61 -22.29
N LYS A 116 3.46 7.07 -22.17
CA LYS A 116 2.52 6.92 -23.30
C LYS A 116 1.34 7.90 -23.26
N TRP A 117 1.31 8.81 -22.29
CA TRP A 117 0.26 9.83 -22.19
C TRP A 117 0.58 11.08 -23.00
N PRO A 118 -0.42 11.91 -23.37
CA PRO A 118 -0.17 13.26 -23.81
C PRO A 118 0.63 14.05 -22.76
N LYS A 119 1.61 14.81 -23.19
CA LYS A 119 2.49 15.56 -22.27
C LYS A 119 1.71 16.47 -21.29
N ALA A 120 0.66 17.13 -21.78
CA ALA A 120 -0.19 17.99 -20.94
C ALA A 120 -0.90 17.18 -19.84
N THR A 121 -1.39 15.98 -20.15
CA THR A 121 -2.04 15.08 -19.20
C THR A 121 -1.04 14.58 -18.15
N ALA A 122 0.18 14.20 -18.56
CA ALA A 122 1.22 13.78 -17.63
C ALA A 122 1.59 14.89 -16.65
N VAL A 123 1.69 16.14 -17.11
CA VAL A 123 1.95 17.32 -16.24
C VAL A 123 0.83 17.53 -15.23
N LYS A 124 -0.43 17.44 -15.66
CA LYS A 124 -1.59 17.59 -14.76
C LYS A 124 -1.60 16.52 -13.67
N ILE A 125 -1.45 15.25 -14.06
CA ILE A 125 -1.48 14.12 -13.12
C ILE A 125 -0.32 14.22 -12.13
N LYS A 126 0.89 14.56 -12.62
CA LYS A 126 2.04 14.82 -11.77
C LYS A 126 1.75 15.90 -10.71
N GLY A 127 1.22 17.06 -11.11
CA GLY A 127 0.88 18.14 -10.19
C GLY A 127 -0.16 17.73 -9.14
N LEU A 128 -1.12 16.87 -9.52
CA LEU A 128 -2.09 16.31 -8.57
C LEU A 128 -1.44 15.36 -7.56
N ILE A 129 -0.53 14.48 -8.02
CA ILE A 129 0.22 13.56 -7.15
C ILE A 129 1.07 14.35 -6.14
N GLU A 130 1.80 15.37 -6.59
CA GLU A 130 2.60 16.25 -5.74
C GLU A 130 1.72 16.95 -4.70
N SER A 131 0.59 17.53 -5.12
CA SER A 131 -0.36 18.19 -4.22
C SER A 131 -0.99 17.25 -3.20
N ILE A 132 -1.32 16.00 -3.58
CA ILE A 132 -1.84 14.98 -2.67
C ILE A 132 -0.78 14.61 -1.63
N TYR A 133 0.46 14.38 -2.07
CA TYR A 133 1.56 14.02 -1.19
C TYR A 133 1.88 15.14 -0.19
N GLU A 134 1.99 16.39 -0.66
CA GLU A 134 2.23 17.55 0.20
C GLU A 134 1.16 17.71 1.27
N GLU A 135 -0.11 17.53 0.92
CA GLU A 135 -1.22 17.64 1.87
C GLU A 135 -1.20 16.52 2.93
N ASP A 136 -0.85 15.27 2.53
CA ASP A 136 -0.72 14.17 3.49
C ASP A 136 0.47 14.36 4.44
N VAL A 137 1.56 14.95 3.97
CA VAL A 137 2.73 15.26 4.81
C VAL A 137 2.40 16.39 5.80
N GLN A 138 1.71 17.43 5.36
CA GLN A 138 1.40 18.61 6.20
C GLN A 138 0.24 18.36 7.17
N ARG A 139 -0.72 17.54 6.81
CA ARG A 139 -1.90 17.14 7.61
C ARG A 139 -2.59 18.30 8.31
N ARG A 140 -2.79 19.41 7.58
CA ARG A 140 -3.56 20.57 8.08
C ARG A 140 -5.02 20.19 8.29
N ASP A 141 -5.74 21.00 9.06
CA ASP A 141 -7.17 20.80 9.28
C ASP A 141 -7.91 20.62 7.95
N GLY A 142 -8.66 19.53 7.83
CA GLY A 142 -9.38 19.20 6.60
C GLY A 142 -8.56 18.48 5.50
N TYR A 143 -7.32 18.07 5.77
CA TYR A 143 -6.44 17.42 4.79
C TYR A 143 -7.10 16.22 4.08
N ALA A 144 -7.84 15.38 4.81
CA ALA A 144 -8.51 14.23 4.23
C ALA A 144 -9.57 14.60 3.18
N TYR A 145 -10.30 15.71 3.41
CA TYR A 145 -11.25 16.24 2.42
C TYR A 145 -10.54 16.76 1.18
N LEU A 146 -9.42 17.45 1.34
CA LEU A 146 -8.65 17.97 0.21
C LEU A 146 -8.01 16.83 -0.59
N ILE A 147 -7.41 15.84 0.07
CA ILE A 147 -6.89 14.65 -0.60
C ILE A 147 -8.01 13.96 -1.39
N LYS A 148 -9.17 13.72 -0.78
CA LYS A 148 -10.33 13.10 -1.47
C LYS A 148 -10.76 13.93 -2.69
N ALA A 149 -10.83 15.26 -2.58
CA ALA A 149 -11.15 16.14 -3.69
C ALA A 149 -10.10 16.02 -4.83
N ARG A 150 -8.81 15.99 -4.51
CA ARG A 150 -7.73 15.79 -5.49
C ARG A 150 -7.78 14.41 -6.16
N LEU A 151 -8.14 13.37 -5.41
CA LEU A 151 -8.35 12.04 -5.98
C LEU A 151 -9.54 12.01 -6.95
N PHE A 152 -10.63 12.74 -6.70
CA PHE A 152 -11.72 12.91 -7.66
C PHE A 152 -11.30 13.69 -8.91
N GLU A 153 -10.48 14.74 -8.74
CA GLU A 153 -9.92 15.47 -9.86
C GLU A 153 -9.02 14.56 -10.71
N LEU A 154 -8.14 13.78 -10.07
CA LEU A 154 -7.29 12.79 -10.72
C LEU A 154 -8.12 11.77 -11.53
N LEU A 155 -9.17 11.20 -10.94
CA LEU A 155 -10.11 10.32 -11.62
C LEU A 155 -10.74 10.97 -12.85
N THR A 156 -11.12 12.23 -12.73
CA THR A 156 -11.72 12.98 -13.84
C THR A 156 -10.72 13.19 -14.99
N VAL A 157 -9.46 13.50 -14.67
CA VAL A 157 -8.37 13.60 -15.65
C VAL A 157 -8.12 12.26 -16.33
N ILE A 158 -8.06 11.17 -15.55
CA ILE A 158 -7.90 9.81 -16.09
C ILE A 158 -9.00 9.48 -17.08
N LEU A 159 -10.26 9.68 -16.69
CA LEU A 159 -11.42 9.38 -17.54
C LEU A 159 -11.45 10.17 -18.86
N ARG A 160 -10.99 11.41 -18.84
CA ARG A 160 -11.11 12.34 -19.97
C ARG A 160 -9.89 12.38 -20.88
N GLU A 161 -8.70 12.21 -20.32
CA GLU A 161 -7.45 12.58 -20.98
C GLU A 161 -6.44 11.43 -21.10
N VAL A 162 -6.52 10.40 -20.24
CA VAL A 162 -5.60 9.25 -20.31
C VAL A 162 -6.05 8.31 -21.42
N PRO A 163 -5.15 7.92 -22.34
CA PRO A 163 -5.49 6.99 -23.40
C PRO A 163 -5.92 5.63 -22.83
N LYS A 164 -6.83 4.96 -23.50
CA LYS A 164 -7.09 3.55 -23.24
C LYS A 164 -5.93 2.72 -23.78
N SER A 165 -5.48 1.73 -23.03
CA SER A 165 -4.37 0.86 -23.44
C SER A 165 -4.73 0.11 -24.73
N ALA A 166 -3.83 0.17 -25.70
CA ALA A 166 -4.01 -0.55 -26.97
C ALA A 166 -4.00 -2.07 -26.79
N LEU A 167 -3.33 -2.56 -25.74
CA LEU A 167 -3.29 -3.98 -25.38
C LEU A 167 -4.66 -4.49 -24.89
N ASN A 168 -5.51 -3.59 -24.41
CA ASN A 168 -6.85 -3.89 -23.91
C ASN A 168 -7.95 -3.65 -24.97
N LYS A 169 -7.61 -3.27 -26.22
CA LYS A 169 -8.58 -3.11 -27.32
C LYS A 169 -9.14 -4.42 -27.87
N GLN A 170 -8.53 -5.54 -27.54
CA GLN A 170 -9.15 -6.84 -27.64
C GLN A 170 -9.21 -7.42 -26.25
N PRO A 171 -10.38 -7.66 -25.65
CA PRO A 171 -10.45 -8.59 -24.56
C PRO A 171 -9.83 -9.88 -25.10
N LYS A 172 -8.63 -10.23 -24.66
CA LYS A 172 -8.04 -11.57 -24.87
C LYS A 172 -8.95 -12.66 -24.31
N PHE A 173 -10.05 -12.25 -23.75
CA PHE A 173 -11.02 -13.07 -23.06
C PHE A 173 -12.41 -12.71 -23.60
N SER A 174 -13.21 -13.72 -23.86
CA SER A 174 -14.64 -13.56 -24.12
C SER A 174 -15.30 -12.81 -22.95
N GLU A 175 -16.46 -12.20 -23.16
CA GLU A 175 -17.26 -11.59 -22.06
C GLU A 175 -17.42 -12.56 -20.89
N ASP A 176 -17.55 -13.87 -21.16
CA ASP A 176 -17.59 -14.92 -20.14
C ASP A 176 -16.32 -15.00 -19.31
N THR A 177 -15.14 -14.80 -19.92
CA THR A 177 -13.86 -14.83 -19.20
C THR A 177 -13.64 -13.56 -18.37
N LEU A 178 -14.10 -12.41 -18.86
CA LEU A 178 -14.08 -11.15 -18.10
C LEU A 178 -15.05 -11.23 -16.91
N ASN A 179 -16.23 -11.79 -17.10
CA ASN A 179 -17.20 -12.03 -16.04
C ASN A 179 -16.67 -13.03 -15.00
N GLN A 180 -16.01 -14.11 -15.43
CA GLN A 180 -15.36 -15.08 -14.54
C GLN A 180 -14.21 -14.44 -13.74
N SER A 181 -13.41 -13.57 -14.36
CA SER A 181 -12.35 -12.85 -13.67
C SER A 181 -12.92 -11.88 -12.64
N ARG A 182 -13.98 -11.15 -13.00
CA ARG A 182 -14.70 -10.25 -12.09
C ARG A 182 -15.31 -11.00 -10.90
N GLU A 183 -16.04 -12.09 -11.16
CA GLU A 183 -16.56 -12.93 -10.07
C GLU A 183 -15.47 -13.49 -9.17
N THR A 184 -14.31 -13.85 -9.75
CA THR A 184 -13.18 -14.36 -8.97
C THR A 184 -12.61 -13.29 -8.05
N LEU A 185 -12.45 -12.04 -8.54
CA LEU A 185 -11.99 -10.91 -7.74
C LEU A 185 -12.99 -10.56 -6.63
N GLU A 186 -14.28 -10.51 -6.94
CA GLU A 186 -15.34 -10.29 -5.94
C GLU A 186 -15.35 -11.38 -4.85
N ARG A 187 -15.10 -12.65 -5.25
CA ARG A 187 -14.97 -13.77 -4.31
C ARG A 187 -13.74 -13.62 -3.40
N LEU A 188 -12.59 -13.25 -3.96
CA LEU A 188 -11.38 -13.00 -3.17
C LEU A 188 -11.55 -11.83 -2.22
N GLU A 189 -12.16 -10.75 -2.67
CA GLU A 189 -12.46 -9.58 -1.84
C GLU A 189 -13.35 -9.95 -0.63
N ARG A 190 -14.39 -10.75 -0.85
CA ARG A 190 -15.22 -11.27 0.26
C ARG A 190 -14.43 -12.13 1.24
N ILE A 191 -13.48 -12.95 0.76
CA ILE A 191 -12.59 -13.73 1.63
C ILE A 191 -11.70 -12.79 2.45
N PHE A 192 -11.14 -11.77 1.85
CA PHE A 192 -10.28 -10.81 2.54
C PHE A 192 -11.04 -10.01 3.59
N ILE A 193 -12.25 -9.54 3.27
CA ILE A 193 -13.13 -8.87 4.23
C ILE A 193 -13.46 -9.82 5.41
N TYR A 194 -13.76 -11.08 5.14
CA TYR A 194 -14.00 -12.06 6.18
C TYR A 194 -12.77 -12.22 7.09
N VAL A 195 -11.58 -12.37 6.52
CA VAL A 195 -10.34 -12.48 7.30
C VAL A 195 -10.09 -11.20 8.10
N GLU A 196 -10.30 -10.03 7.54
CA GLU A 196 -10.14 -8.75 8.23
C GLU A 196 -11.05 -8.62 9.45
N GLN A 197 -12.27 -9.14 9.35
CA GLN A 197 -13.24 -9.09 10.45
C GLN A 197 -13.02 -10.15 11.54
N HIS A 198 -12.40 -11.30 11.17
CA HIS A 198 -12.34 -12.49 12.04
C HIS A 198 -10.92 -13.00 12.32
N TYR A 199 -9.83 -12.31 11.84
CA TYR A 199 -8.47 -12.83 11.96
C TYR A 199 -8.03 -13.15 13.40
N GLN A 200 -8.63 -12.51 14.41
CA GLN A 200 -8.34 -12.76 15.82
C GLN A 200 -8.97 -14.07 16.31
N GLU A 201 -9.98 -14.56 15.63
CA GLU A 201 -10.67 -15.80 15.97
C GLU A 201 -9.95 -17.04 15.42
N ALA A 202 -10.29 -18.20 15.93
CA ALA A 202 -9.72 -19.48 15.44
C ALA A 202 -10.40 -19.93 14.15
N ILE A 203 -10.31 -19.11 13.07
CA ILE A 203 -10.91 -19.44 11.78
C ILE A 203 -10.20 -20.59 11.08
N THR A 204 -10.98 -21.48 10.51
CA THR A 204 -10.51 -22.63 9.74
C THR A 204 -10.83 -22.48 8.26
N LEU A 205 -10.09 -23.20 7.42
CA LEU A 205 -10.38 -23.29 5.99
C LEU A 205 -11.82 -23.73 5.72
N ASN A 206 -12.32 -24.69 6.49
CA ASN A 206 -13.68 -25.23 6.31
C ASN A 206 -14.75 -24.19 6.60
N GLU A 207 -14.59 -23.37 7.64
CA GLU A 207 -15.50 -22.28 7.98
C GLU A 207 -15.57 -21.23 6.89
N VAL A 208 -14.41 -20.78 6.39
CA VAL A 208 -14.37 -19.78 5.31
C VAL A 208 -14.92 -20.35 4.01
N ALA A 209 -14.61 -21.60 3.67
CA ALA A 209 -15.17 -22.27 2.52
C ALA A 209 -16.72 -22.33 2.61
N SER A 210 -17.23 -22.70 3.78
CA SER A 210 -18.67 -22.77 4.06
C SER A 210 -19.33 -21.38 3.97
N TYR A 211 -18.71 -20.34 4.54
CA TYR A 211 -19.16 -18.95 4.43
C TYR A 211 -19.26 -18.48 2.99
N MET A 212 -18.31 -18.89 2.15
CA MET A 212 -18.31 -18.59 0.72
C MET A 212 -19.24 -19.44 -0.12
N GLY A 213 -19.89 -20.45 0.47
CA GLY A 213 -20.74 -21.41 -0.24
C GLY A 213 -19.94 -22.40 -1.10
N PHE A 214 -18.69 -22.69 -0.73
CA PHE A 214 -17.80 -23.56 -1.48
C PHE A 214 -17.49 -24.87 -0.72
N SER A 215 -17.20 -25.94 -1.47
CA SER A 215 -16.54 -27.08 -0.85
C SER A 215 -15.10 -26.71 -0.46
N PRO A 216 -14.52 -27.29 0.60
CA PRO A 216 -13.14 -27.04 1.03
C PRO A 216 -12.12 -27.30 -0.09
N TYR A 217 -12.35 -28.30 -0.92
CA TYR A 217 -11.50 -28.63 -2.06
C TYR A 217 -11.54 -27.53 -3.13
N TYR A 218 -12.73 -27.07 -3.52
CA TYR A 218 -12.89 -26.00 -4.50
C TYR A 218 -12.27 -24.70 -3.99
N PHE A 219 -12.57 -24.33 -2.73
CA PHE A 219 -11.98 -23.17 -2.08
C PHE A 219 -10.45 -23.20 -2.10
N THR A 220 -9.84 -24.32 -1.70
CA THR A 220 -8.38 -24.47 -1.70
C THR A 220 -7.79 -24.26 -3.09
N LYS A 221 -8.39 -24.85 -4.13
CA LYS A 221 -7.92 -24.68 -5.51
C LYS A 221 -8.08 -23.24 -6.00
N LEU A 222 -9.27 -22.64 -5.78
CA LEU A 222 -9.57 -21.27 -6.19
C LEU A 222 -8.62 -20.31 -5.50
N PHE A 223 -8.46 -20.42 -4.18
CA PHE A 223 -7.62 -19.52 -3.40
C PHE A 223 -6.15 -19.63 -3.82
N LYS A 224 -5.59 -20.85 -3.84
CA LYS A 224 -4.19 -21.07 -4.22
C LYS A 224 -3.90 -20.66 -5.67
N LYS A 225 -4.84 -20.90 -6.61
CA LYS A 225 -4.68 -20.50 -8.01
C LYS A 225 -4.56 -18.98 -8.15
N ASN A 226 -5.34 -18.22 -7.38
CA ASN A 226 -5.46 -16.77 -7.54
C ASN A 226 -4.56 -15.96 -6.61
N THR A 227 -4.07 -16.56 -5.49
CA THR A 227 -3.19 -15.86 -4.52
C THR A 227 -1.77 -16.43 -4.49
N GLY A 228 -1.52 -17.55 -5.16
CA GLY A 228 -0.23 -18.25 -5.12
C GLY A 228 0.03 -19.04 -3.84
N MET A 229 -0.77 -18.85 -2.77
CA MET A 229 -0.54 -19.44 -1.44
C MET A 229 -1.77 -20.16 -0.89
N THR A 230 -1.58 -20.95 0.15
CA THR A 230 -2.71 -21.58 0.85
C THR A 230 -3.43 -20.57 1.75
N PHE A 231 -4.72 -20.78 2.03
CA PHE A 231 -5.49 -19.91 2.92
C PHE A 231 -4.85 -19.78 4.32
N ILE A 232 -4.33 -20.86 4.87
CA ILE A 232 -3.67 -20.81 6.20
C ILE A 232 -2.36 -20.01 6.15
N ALA A 233 -1.58 -20.14 5.07
CA ALA A 233 -0.39 -19.31 4.89
C ALA A 233 -0.75 -17.82 4.81
N PHE A 234 -1.78 -17.48 4.05
CA PHE A 234 -2.33 -16.13 3.94
C PHE A 234 -2.80 -15.57 5.30
N LEU A 235 -3.60 -16.33 6.04
CA LEU A 235 -4.09 -15.93 7.37
C LEU A 235 -2.95 -15.66 8.34
N ASN A 236 -1.93 -16.52 8.34
CA ASN A 236 -0.78 -16.36 9.21
C ASN A 236 0.06 -15.13 8.81
N GLU A 237 0.18 -14.85 7.54
CA GLU A 237 0.88 -13.66 7.04
C GLU A 237 0.10 -12.38 7.36
N TYR A 238 -1.22 -12.40 7.25
CA TYR A 238 -2.09 -11.32 7.70
C TYR A 238 -1.87 -11.02 9.19
N ARG A 239 -1.91 -12.04 10.04
CA ARG A 239 -1.67 -11.95 11.49
C ARG A 239 -0.27 -11.43 11.80
N LEU A 240 0.73 -11.87 11.05
CA LEU A 240 2.11 -11.41 11.21
C LEU A 240 2.23 -9.90 10.93
N ASN A 241 1.56 -9.40 9.90
CA ASN A 241 1.57 -7.98 9.57
C ASN A 241 0.85 -7.16 10.64
N LYS A 242 -0.26 -7.65 11.19
CA LYS A 242 -0.93 -7.04 12.34
C LYS A 242 -0.02 -7.01 13.58
N ALA A 243 0.71 -8.10 13.85
CA ALA A 243 1.67 -8.15 14.95
C ALA A 243 2.81 -7.15 14.77
N LYS A 244 3.35 -7.01 13.56
CA LYS A 244 4.39 -6.01 13.24
C LYS A 244 3.87 -4.59 13.50
N TRP A 245 2.64 -4.30 13.06
CA TRP A 245 2.00 -3.00 13.28
C TRP A 245 1.85 -2.70 14.77
N ILE A 246 1.32 -3.64 15.57
CA ILE A 246 1.17 -3.49 17.02
C ILE A 246 2.54 -3.25 17.67
N LEU A 247 3.56 -4.04 17.31
CA LEU A 247 4.92 -3.89 17.85
C LEU A 247 5.57 -2.53 17.54
N ILE A 248 5.14 -1.86 16.46
CA ILE A 248 5.67 -0.54 16.05
C ILE A 248 4.92 0.59 16.76
N ASN A 249 3.61 0.44 16.98
CA ASN A 249 2.75 1.54 17.41
C ASN A 249 2.32 1.44 18.88
N GLU A 250 2.45 0.27 19.51
CA GLU A 250 1.95 0.02 20.86
C GLU A 250 3.01 -0.62 21.74
N ASP A 251 3.08 -0.19 23.01
CA ASP A 251 3.96 -0.79 24.03
C ASP A 251 3.16 -1.82 24.83
N LEU A 252 2.91 -2.98 24.24
CA LEU A 252 2.16 -4.08 24.82
C LEU A 252 3.08 -5.25 25.21
N PRO A 253 2.71 -6.02 26.27
CA PRO A 253 3.35 -7.30 26.54
C PRO A 253 3.23 -8.25 25.35
N MET A 254 4.23 -9.09 25.12
CA MET A 254 4.24 -10.04 23.98
C MET A 254 3.03 -10.98 23.95
N SER A 255 2.43 -11.28 25.11
CA SER A 255 1.19 -12.05 25.21
C SER A 255 0.00 -11.28 24.61
N ALA A 256 -0.12 -10.01 24.93
CA ALA A 256 -1.18 -9.15 24.39
C ALA A 256 -1.00 -8.92 22.88
N VAL A 257 0.25 -8.75 22.43
CA VAL A 257 0.55 -8.65 20.97
C VAL A 257 0.13 -9.93 20.24
N ALA A 258 0.47 -11.10 20.79
CA ALA A 258 0.10 -12.38 20.18
C ALA A 258 -1.43 -12.56 20.08
N GLU A 259 -2.15 -12.22 21.14
CA GLU A 259 -3.62 -12.27 21.21
C GLU A 259 -4.26 -11.28 20.24
N ALA A 260 -3.86 -10.01 20.29
CA ALA A 260 -4.39 -8.95 19.43
C ALA A 260 -4.09 -9.21 17.95
N ALA A 261 -3.00 -9.89 17.63
CA ALA A 261 -2.66 -10.31 16.28
C ALA A 261 -3.35 -11.62 15.85
N GLY A 262 -4.12 -12.28 16.72
CA GLY A 262 -4.89 -13.49 16.42
C GLY A 262 -4.09 -14.80 16.47
N PHE A 263 -2.94 -14.82 17.14
CA PHE A 263 -2.19 -16.05 17.35
C PHE A 263 -2.72 -16.80 18.57
N GLY A 264 -3.00 -18.11 18.41
CA GLY A 264 -3.56 -18.95 19.48
C GLY A 264 -2.62 -19.18 20.68
N SER A 265 -1.34 -18.85 20.55
CA SER A 265 -0.39 -18.86 21.68
C SER A 265 0.82 -17.96 21.42
N VAL A 266 1.42 -17.46 22.50
CA VAL A 266 2.69 -16.70 22.46
C VAL A 266 3.82 -17.54 21.82
N LYS A 267 3.84 -18.83 22.07
CA LYS A 267 4.86 -19.74 21.50
C LYS A 267 4.74 -19.81 19.99
N THR A 268 3.52 -20.01 19.47
CA THR A 268 3.24 -20.02 18.02
C THR A 268 3.59 -18.69 17.39
N PHE A 269 3.21 -17.59 18.01
CA PHE A 269 3.57 -16.24 17.57
C PHE A 269 5.09 -16.04 17.47
N HIS A 270 5.84 -16.35 18.52
CA HIS A 270 7.29 -16.19 18.53
C HIS A 270 7.98 -17.02 17.43
N HIS A 271 7.56 -18.28 17.26
CA HIS A 271 8.14 -19.17 16.26
C HIS A 271 7.88 -18.61 14.85
N PHE A 272 6.61 -18.33 14.56
CA PHE A 272 6.19 -17.83 13.24
C PHE A 272 6.83 -16.49 12.90
N PHE A 273 6.86 -15.56 13.88
CA PHE A 273 7.48 -14.24 13.70
C PHE A 273 8.97 -14.35 13.41
N LYS A 274 9.69 -15.18 14.16
CA LYS A 274 11.14 -15.38 14.00
C LYS A 274 11.45 -16.05 12.66
N ASP A 275 10.67 -17.05 12.25
CA ASP A 275 10.86 -17.73 10.96
C ASP A 275 10.66 -16.76 9.78
N ALA A 276 9.67 -15.88 9.88
CA ALA A 276 9.35 -14.93 8.81
C ALA A 276 10.28 -13.71 8.76
N THR A 277 10.79 -13.24 9.92
CA THR A 277 11.58 -11.98 10.00
C THR A 277 13.05 -12.20 10.30
N GLY A 278 13.45 -13.40 10.65
CA GLY A 278 14.82 -13.75 11.06
C GLY A 278 15.17 -13.34 12.51
N ILE A 279 14.33 -12.55 13.19
CA ILE A 279 14.57 -12.05 14.55
C ILE A 279 13.34 -12.23 15.44
N SER A 280 13.55 -12.27 16.75
CA SER A 280 12.41 -12.40 17.69
C SER A 280 11.55 -11.13 17.71
N PRO A 281 10.23 -11.24 18.04
CA PRO A 281 9.35 -10.08 18.19
C PRO A 281 9.90 -9.02 19.15
N LEU A 282 10.45 -9.44 20.28
CA LEU A 282 11.05 -8.52 21.26
C LEU A 282 12.27 -7.78 20.70
N LYS A 283 13.12 -8.46 19.91
CA LYS A 283 14.27 -7.83 19.26
C LYS A 283 13.80 -6.85 18.19
N TYR A 284 12.78 -7.23 17.42
CA TYR A 284 12.16 -6.36 16.40
C TYR A 284 11.63 -5.07 17.04
N HIS A 285 10.83 -5.17 18.11
CA HIS A 285 10.33 -4.03 18.88
C HIS A 285 11.47 -3.14 19.40
N LYS A 286 12.49 -3.72 20.06
CA LYS A 286 13.65 -2.95 20.58
C LYS A 286 14.44 -2.24 19.47
N THR A 287 14.57 -2.81 18.29
CA THR A 287 15.29 -2.19 17.18
C THR A 287 14.58 -0.91 16.72
N ILE A 288 13.25 -0.91 16.71
CA ILE A 288 12.44 0.23 16.29
C ILE A 288 12.38 1.31 17.38
N PHE A 289 12.06 0.93 18.62
CA PHE A 289 11.96 1.88 19.76
C PHE A 289 13.34 2.37 20.24
N GLY A 290 14.38 1.53 20.17
CA GLY A 290 15.75 1.94 20.52
C GLY A 290 16.27 3.05 19.60
N ASN A 291 15.95 3.00 18.32
CA ASN A 291 16.30 4.06 17.36
C ASN A 291 15.47 5.34 17.57
N ASN A 292 14.20 5.21 17.93
CA ASN A 292 13.34 6.37 18.20
C ASN A 292 13.72 7.09 19.51
N THR A 293 14.12 6.36 20.55
CA THR A 293 14.57 6.98 21.82
C THR A 293 15.86 7.76 21.63
N ALA A 294 16.78 7.27 20.80
CA ALA A 294 18.00 8.00 20.45
C ALA A 294 17.69 9.29 19.67
N ARG A 295 16.76 9.23 18.72
CA ARG A 295 16.32 10.38 17.91
C ARG A 295 15.59 11.44 18.73
N MET A 296 14.69 11.02 19.64
CA MET A 296 14.00 11.94 20.56
C MET A 296 14.94 12.55 21.64
N GLN A 297 16.03 11.87 22.01
CA GLN A 297 17.03 12.43 22.91
C GLN A 297 17.93 13.45 22.19
N GLU A 298 18.20 13.27 20.91
CA GLU A 298 18.93 14.24 20.08
C GLU A 298 18.09 15.51 19.83
N GLU A 299 16.78 15.40 19.61
CA GLU A 299 15.87 16.54 19.44
C GLU A 299 15.60 17.30 20.75
N ARG A 300 15.81 16.68 21.93
CA ARG A 300 15.67 17.31 23.24
C ARG A 300 16.94 17.97 23.77
N ARG A 301 18.06 17.95 23.06
CA ARG A 301 19.22 18.75 23.44
C ARG A 301 18.90 20.23 23.22
N PRO A 302 18.95 21.08 24.27
CA PRO A 302 18.75 22.50 24.09
C PRO A 302 19.82 23.01 23.11
N ARG A 303 19.41 23.66 22.05
CA ARG A 303 20.34 24.43 21.23
C ARG A 303 20.94 25.48 22.14
N ALA A 304 22.23 25.35 22.42
CA ALA A 304 22.99 26.37 23.12
C ALA A 304 22.87 27.66 22.31
N LEU A 305 22.16 28.62 22.87
CA LEU A 305 22.12 29.98 22.36
C LEU A 305 23.56 30.51 22.40
N TYR A 306 24.10 30.80 21.26
CA TYR A 306 25.34 31.57 21.13
C TYR A 306 25.06 32.97 21.71
N ASP A 307 25.53 33.20 22.98
CA ASP A 307 25.70 34.53 23.51
C ASP A 307 26.80 35.23 22.71
N ARG A 308 26.40 36.13 21.83
CA ARG A 308 27.31 37.12 21.26
C ARG A 308 27.43 38.26 22.25
N ASP A 309 28.57 38.30 22.91
CA ASP A 309 29.08 39.46 23.67
C ASP A 309 28.92 40.74 22.80
N ILE A 310 28.00 41.59 23.17
CA ILE A 310 27.96 42.98 22.71
C ILE A 310 28.89 43.75 23.71
N LYS A 311 30.13 43.95 23.31
CA LYS A 311 31.00 44.91 23.98
C LYS A 311 30.49 46.31 23.67
N THR A 312 29.87 46.94 24.69
CA THR A 312 29.63 48.37 24.69
C THR A 312 30.96 49.07 24.98
N GLY A 313 31.52 49.64 23.94
CA GLY A 313 32.63 50.59 24.09
C GLY A 313 32.11 51.99 24.47
N THR A 314 32.26 52.32 25.71
CA THR A 314 32.20 53.74 26.16
C THR A 314 33.60 54.29 26.01
N SER A 315 33.81 55.25 25.13
CA SER A 315 34.98 56.15 25.13
C SER A 315 34.44 57.56 25.44
N GLY A 316 34.74 58.05 26.61
CA GLY A 316 34.69 59.45 26.91
C GLY A 316 35.82 60.20 26.19
N GLY A 317 35.60 61.44 25.98
CA GLY A 317 36.50 62.47 25.46
C GLY A 317 35.72 63.65 24.98
#